data_d65b21aad3d5c6eff5d6d131d226254c
#
_entry.id   d65b21aad3d5c6eff5d6d131d226254c
#
_cell.length_a   1.000
_cell.length_b   1.000
_cell.length_c   1.000
_cell.angle_alpha   90.00
_cell.angle_beta   90.00
_cell.angle_gamma   90.00
#
_symmetry.space_group_name_H-M   'P 1'
#
loop_
_entity.id
_entity.type
_entity.pdbx_description
1 polymer ?
#
loop_
_entity_poly.entity_id
_entity_poly.type
_entity_poly.pdbx_seq_one_letter_code
_entity_poly.pdbx_strand_id
1 'polypeptide(L)'
;MKILLITSEEWNDFVYCNGVLTNWFEGFPAEFAQIYVSPGLPNNHICKKYFQITDAQMARSILGGPKAGKEIQMQTNAKQLEATKSNARRKGIYGFFKKLTLWCRTPVVALQDAIWAWGRYDVEAMKKFIKEFNPDIVYCPRKITPKLIRLERFVRTMTDAPFVAFTADDEAS
;
A
#
# COMPACT_ATOMS: atom_id res chain seq x y z
N MET A 1 3.79 -21.09 -6.46
CA MET A 1 4.66 -20.02 -5.93
C MET A 1 3.77 -18.91 -5.35
N LYS A 2 4.17 -18.31 -4.22
CA LYS A 2 3.43 -17.25 -3.53
C LYS A 2 4.25 -15.98 -3.47
N ILE A 3 3.73 -14.89 -4.01
CA ILE A 3 4.43 -13.61 -4.11
C ILE A 3 3.70 -12.56 -3.26
N LEU A 4 4.40 -12.00 -2.28
CA LEU A 4 3.93 -10.88 -1.49
C LEU A 4 4.46 -9.58 -2.08
N LEU A 5 3.57 -8.68 -2.50
CA LEU A 5 3.94 -7.36 -2.98
C LEU A 5 3.88 -6.33 -1.85
N ILE A 6 4.88 -5.44 -1.77
CA ILE A 6 4.86 -4.25 -0.90
C ILE A 6 4.88 -3.02 -1.78
N THR A 7 3.78 -2.28 -1.83
CA THR A 7 3.60 -1.15 -2.76
C THR A 7 3.10 0.12 -2.07
N SER A 8 3.31 1.27 -2.72
CA SER A 8 2.73 2.54 -2.25
C SER A 8 1.22 2.63 -2.51
N GLU A 9 0.77 1.98 -3.57
CA GLU A 9 -0.59 2.11 -4.09
C GLU A 9 -1.28 0.75 -4.10
N GLU A 10 -2.59 0.74 -3.97
CA GLU A 10 -3.41 -0.46 -4.15
C GLU A 10 -3.32 -0.98 -5.58
N TRP A 11 -3.41 -2.28 -5.76
CA TRP A 11 -3.51 -2.89 -7.07
C TRP A 11 -4.92 -2.66 -7.64
N ASN A 12 -5.04 -1.61 -8.45
CA ASN A 12 -6.32 -1.19 -9.02
C ASN A 12 -6.14 -0.80 -10.48
N ASP A 13 -6.66 -1.62 -11.38
CA ASP A 13 -6.51 -1.48 -12.83
C ASP A 13 -7.32 -0.31 -13.41
N PHE A 14 -8.31 0.19 -12.66
CA PHE A 14 -9.21 1.26 -13.11
C PHE A 14 -8.78 2.65 -12.68
N VAL A 15 -8.07 2.77 -11.55
CA VAL A 15 -7.64 4.08 -11.01
C VAL A 15 -6.29 4.48 -11.58
N TYR A 16 -5.39 3.54 -11.70
CA TYR A 16 -4.06 3.72 -12.25
C TYR A 16 -4.05 3.18 -13.67
N CYS A 17 -4.33 4.04 -14.63
CA CYS A 17 -4.71 3.81 -16.02
C CYS A 17 -3.90 2.79 -16.84
N ASN A 18 -2.90 2.14 -16.28
CA ASN A 18 -1.97 1.33 -17.05
C ASN A 18 -2.06 -0.17 -16.73
N GLY A 19 -2.81 -0.59 -15.70
CA GLY A 19 -2.86 -2.00 -15.31
C GLY A 19 -1.47 -2.65 -15.19
N VAL A 20 -0.43 -1.86 -14.83
CA VAL A 20 0.98 -2.28 -14.94
C VAL A 20 1.24 -3.58 -14.21
N LEU A 21 0.74 -3.71 -12.98
CA LEU A 21 0.91 -4.94 -12.21
C LEU A 21 0.16 -6.10 -12.85
N THR A 22 -1.04 -5.85 -13.34
CA THR A 22 -1.85 -6.86 -14.05
C THR A 22 -1.14 -7.31 -15.32
N ASN A 23 -0.65 -6.38 -16.15
CA ASN A 23 0.09 -6.71 -17.36
C ASN A 23 1.40 -7.48 -17.10
N TRP A 24 2.06 -7.23 -15.97
CA TRP A 24 3.27 -7.96 -15.60
C TRP A 24 3.01 -9.38 -15.07
N PHE A 25 1.91 -9.56 -14.37
CA PHE A 25 1.64 -10.79 -13.64
C PHE A 25 0.48 -11.61 -14.21
N GLU A 26 -0.19 -11.13 -15.25
CA GLU A 26 -1.22 -11.89 -15.94
C GLU A 26 -0.64 -13.16 -16.55
N GLY A 27 -1.28 -14.29 -16.28
CA GLY A 27 -0.79 -15.60 -16.71
C GLY A 27 0.41 -16.16 -15.94
N PHE A 28 0.96 -15.40 -14.98
CA PHE A 28 2.05 -15.89 -14.16
C PHE A 28 1.55 -16.93 -13.14
N PRO A 29 2.17 -18.13 -13.02
CA PRO A 29 1.67 -19.24 -12.21
C PRO A 29 2.01 -19.03 -10.72
N ALA A 30 1.45 -17.97 -10.11
CA ALA A 30 1.64 -17.65 -8.70
C ALA A 30 0.35 -17.15 -8.04
N GLU A 31 0.28 -17.31 -6.72
CA GLU A 31 -0.69 -16.63 -5.87
C GLU A 31 -0.09 -15.31 -5.39
N PHE A 32 -0.93 -14.28 -5.34
CA PHE A 32 -0.51 -12.93 -4.97
C PHE A 32 -1.19 -12.44 -3.71
N ALA A 33 -0.42 -11.79 -2.85
CA ALA A 33 -0.91 -10.95 -1.76
C ALA A 33 -0.22 -9.59 -1.81
N GLN A 34 -0.86 -8.55 -1.30
CA GLN A 34 -0.33 -7.20 -1.34
C GLN A 34 -0.44 -6.52 0.03
N ILE A 35 0.66 -5.89 0.49
CA ILE A 35 0.65 -4.90 1.55
C ILE A 35 0.84 -3.53 0.90
N TYR A 36 -0.07 -2.58 1.17
CA TYR A 36 -0.03 -1.27 0.53
C TYR A 36 -0.38 -0.13 1.50
N VAL A 37 0.01 1.11 1.14
CA VAL A 37 -0.05 2.25 2.06
C VAL A 37 -0.96 3.40 1.60
N SER A 38 -1.77 3.17 0.57
CA SER A 38 -2.77 4.13 0.08
C SER A 38 -4.14 3.92 0.74
N PRO A 39 -5.01 4.94 0.72
CA PRO A 39 -6.38 4.82 1.22
C PRO A 39 -7.35 4.18 0.22
N GLY A 40 -6.90 3.87 -1.00
CA GLY A 40 -7.72 3.29 -2.05
C GLY A 40 -8.12 1.84 -1.77
N LEU A 41 -9.03 1.33 -2.57
CA LEU A 41 -9.47 -0.06 -2.53
C LEU A 41 -8.94 -0.80 -3.76
N PRO A 42 -8.41 -2.02 -3.59
CA PRO A 42 -7.92 -2.81 -4.69
C PRO A 42 -9.07 -3.24 -5.62
N ASN A 43 -8.78 -3.25 -6.91
CA ASN A 43 -9.73 -3.72 -7.93
C ASN A 43 -8.96 -4.31 -9.12
N ASN A 44 -8.69 -5.62 -9.06
CA ASN A 44 -8.09 -6.42 -10.11
C ASN A 44 -8.56 -7.87 -9.96
N HIS A 45 -8.24 -8.72 -10.91
CA HIS A 45 -8.67 -10.13 -10.91
C HIS A 45 -7.57 -11.12 -10.46
N ILE A 46 -6.35 -10.65 -10.29
CA ILE A 46 -5.17 -11.51 -10.01
C ILE A 46 -4.93 -11.66 -8.52
N CYS A 47 -4.73 -10.55 -7.81
CA CYS A 47 -4.46 -10.55 -6.38
C CYS A 47 -5.76 -10.62 -5.57
N LYS A 48 -5.79 -11.46 -4.53
CA LYS A 48 -7.01 -11.70 -3.73
C LYS A 48 -6.87 -11.35 -2.25
N LYS A 49 -5.63 -11.24 -1.75
CA LYS A 49 -5.34 -10.97 -0.33
C LYS A 49 -4.65 -9.63 -0.18
N TYR A 50 -5.17 -8.78 0.69
CA TYR A 50 -4.67 -7.43 0.86
C TYR A 50 -4.55 -7.04 2.32
N PHE A 51 -3.46 -6.34 2.64
CA PHE A 51 -3.27 -5.69 3.93
C PHE A 51 -3.01 -4.19 3.73
N GLN A 52 -3.89 -3.36 4.27
CA GLN A 52 -3.84 -1.91 4.09
C GLN A 52 -3.32 -1.19 5.33
N ILE A 53 -2.37 -0.26 5.13
CA ILE A 53 -1.90 0.67 6.15
C ILE A 53 -1.98 2.07 5.57
N THR A 54 -2.73 2.98 6.22
CA THR A 54 -2.89 4.35 5.71
C THR A 54 -2.27 5.39 6.64
N ASP A 55 -1.92 6.56 6.08
CA ASP A 55 -1.44 7.71 6.87
C ASP A 55 -2.44 8.08 7.98
N ALA A 56 -3.74 8.00 7.67
CA ALA A 56 -4.80 8.29 8.65
C ALA A 56 -4.86 7.26 9.79
N GLN A 57 -4.63 5.97 9.51
CA GLN A 57 -4.53 4.94 10.54
C GLN A 57 -3.29 5.16 11.41
N MET A 58 -2.14 5.46 10.78
CA MET A 58 -0.91 5.76 11.50
C MET A 58 -1.06 6.99 12.42
N ALA A 59 -1.62 8.09 11.92
CA ALA A 59 -1.88 9.28 12.73
C ALA A 59 -2.82 8.99 13.92
N ARG A 60 -3.91 8.25 13.70
CA ARG A 60 -4.82 7.84 14.80
C ARG A 60 -4.12 7.00 15.85
N SER A 61 -3.21 6.12 15.45
CA SER A 61 -2.48 5.25 16.38
C SER A 61 -1.55 6.03 17.33
N ILE A 62 -1.06 7.20 16.91
CA ILE A 62 -0.27 8.12 17.75
C ILE A 62 -1.16 8.75 18.83
N LEU A 63 -2.40 9.11 18.48
CA LEU A 63 -3.36 9.77 19.36
C LEU A 63 -4.10 8.79 20.32
N GLY A 64 -3.56 7.60 20.54
CA GLY A 64 -4.16 6.59 21.42
C GLY A 64 -5.25 5.74 20.76
N GLY A 65 -5.50 5.91 19.47
CA GLY A 65 -6.41 5.09 18.69
C GLY A 65 -5.88 3.68 18.38
N PRO A 66 -6.63 2.89 17.62
CA PRO A 66 -6.24 1.53 17.26
C PRO A 66 -4.92 1.53 16.45
N LYS A 67 -4.17 0.45 16.55
CA LYS A 67 -2.96 0.23 15.76
C LYS A 67 -3.28 0.23 14.27
N ALA A 68 -2.33 0.68 13.45
CA ALA A 68 -2.50 0.82 12.01
C ALA A 68 -2.30 -0.51 11.28
N GLY A 69 -3.18 -0.80 10.36
CA GLY A 69 -3.16 -2.00 9.52
C GLY A 69 -4.43 -2.80 9.65
N LYS A 70 -4.96 -3.21 8.52
CA LYS A 70 -6.13 -4.09 8.45
C LYS A 70 -6.10 -4.93 7.18
N GLU A 71 -6.58 -6.15 7.29
CA GLU A 71 -6.84 -6.99 6.14
C GLU A 71 -8.07 -6.47 5.38
N ILE A 72 -7.96 -6.43 4.06
CA ILE A 72 -9.04 -6.06 3.14
C ILE A 72 -9.43 -7.31 2.37
N GLN A 73 -10.69 -7.71 2.50
CA GLN A 73 -11.27 -8.74 1.65
C GLN A 73 -11.84 -8.10 0.39
N MET A 74 -11.54 -8.67 -0.77
CA MET A 74 -12.18 -8.27 -2.01
C MET A 74 -13.68 -8.60 -1.92
N GLN A 75 -14.52 -7.59 -1.77
CA GLN A 75 -15.96 -7.77 -1.96
C GLN A 75 -16.26 -7.66 -3.44
N THR A 76 -16.57 -8.78 -4.07
CA THR A 76 -17.09 -8.87 -5.43
C THR A 76 -18.53 -8.33 -5.45
N ASN A 77 -18.72 -7.02 -5.35
CA ASN A 77 -20.07 -6.44 -5.36
C ASN A 77 -20.13 -5.05 -5.99
N ALA A 78 -21.22 -4.79 -6.68
CA ALA A 78 -21.61 -3.54 -7.36
C ALA A 78 -21.49 -2.25 -6.53
N LYS A 79 -21.33 -2.32 -5.20
CA LYS A 79 -21.03 -1.19 -4.30
C LYS A 79 -19.67 -0.53 -4.52
N GLN A 80 -18.73 -1.19 -5.22
CA GLN A 80 -17.43 -0.59 -5.53
C GLN A 80 -17.54 0.53 -6.57
N LEU A 81 -18.52 0.47 -7.48
CA LEU A 81 -18.76 1.53 -8.47
C LEU A 81 -19.22 2.83 -7.80
N GLU A 82 -19.99 2.74 -6.71
CA GLU A 82 -20.43 3.90 -5.93
C GLU A 82 -19.32 4.48 -5.04
N ALA A 83 -18.46 3.62 -4.48
CA ALA A 83 -17.29 4.08 -3.72
C ALA A 83 -16.30 4.84 -4.61
N THR A 84 -16.15 4.43 -5.88
CA THR A 84 -15.33 5.15 -6.87
C THR A 84 -15.94 6.51 -7.20
N LYS A 85 -17.28 6.62 -7.26
CA LYS A 85 -17.98 7.90 -7.45
C LYS A 85 -17.89 8.83 -6.22
N SER A 86 -17.87 8.29 -5.00
CA SER A 86 -17.68 9.09 -3.78
C SER A 86 -16.26 9.65 -3.67
N ASN A 87 -15.26 8.93 -4.17
CA ASN A 87 -13.88 9.42 -4.27
C ASN A 87 -13.73 10.55 -5.30
N ALA A 88 -14.55 10.56 -6.37
CA ALA A 88 -14.61 11.68 -7.33
C ALA A 88 -15.17 12.96 -6.69
N ARG A 89 -16.09 12.84 -5.73
CA ARG A 89 -16.65 14.00 -5.00
C ARG A 89 -15.67 14.61 -4.00
N ARG A 90 -14.72 13.81 -3.47
CA ARG A 90 -13.59 14.29 -2.65
C ARG A 90 -12.54 15.08 -3.45
N LYS A 91 -12.56 15.04 -4.80
CA LYS A 91 -11.62 15.80 -5.65
C LYS A 91 -11.66 17.30 -5.43
N GLY A 92 -12.80 17.89 -5.06
CA GLY A 92 -12.91 19.32 -4.78
C GLY A 92 -12.10 19.78 -3.57
N ILE A 93 -12.20 19.05 -2.47
CA ILE A 93 -11.42 19.33 -1.23
C ILE A 93 -9.95 18.91 -1.45
N TYR A 94 -9.71 17.83 -2.17
CA TYR A 94 -8.37 17.35 -2.53
C TYR A 94 -7.64 18.34 -3.46
N GLY A 95 -8.35 19.01 -4.36
CA GLY A 95 -7.80 20.06 -5.24
C GLY A 95 -7.33 21.29 -4.47
N PHE A 96 -8.06 21.70 -3.43
CA PHE A 96 -7.64 22.79 -2.55
C PHE A 96 -6.41 22.41 -1.71
N PHE A 97 -6.40 21.21 -1.11
CA PHE A 97 -5.23 20.68 -0.39
C PHE A 97 -4.03 20.49 -1.32
N LYS A 98 -4.23 20.07 -2.57
CA LYS A 98 -3.15 19.92 -3.54
C LYS A 98 -2.48 21.27 -3.89
N LYS A 99 -3.22 22.36 -3.97
CA LYS A 99 -2.65 23.71 -4.13
C LYS A 99 -1.87 24.14 -2.89
N LEU A 100 -2.39 23.87 -1.70
CA LEU A 100 -1.72 24.18 -0.43
C LEU A 100 -0.44 23.36 -0.25
N THR A 101 -0.44 22.06 -0.66
CA THR A 101 0.74 21.18 -0.60
C THR A 101 1.83 21.56 -1.58
N LEU A 102 1.51 22.20 -2.71
CA LEU A 102 2.53 22.71 -3.64
C LEU A 102 3.31 23.89 -3.03
N TRP A 103 2.67 24.69 -2.18
CA TRP A 103 3.31 25.82 -1.50
C TRP A 103 4.02 25.44 -0.20
N CYS A 104 3.55 24.37 0.47
CA CYS A 104 4.07 23.86 1.75
C CYS A 104 4.57 22.40 1.63
N ARG A 105 5.22 22.03 0.53
CA ARG A 105 5.62 20.64 0.27
C ARG A 105 6.51 20.06 1.37
N THR A 106 7.51 20.81 1.81
CA THR A 106 8.49 20.35 2.80
C THR A 106 7.86 20.03 4.17
N PRO A 107 7.05 20.91 4.80
CA PRO A 107 6.45 20.59 6.08
C PRO A 107 5.41 19.45 6.00
N VAL A 108 4.71 19.29 4.87
CA VAL A 108 3.76 18.17 4.71
C VAL A 108 4.48 16.83 4.63
N VAL A 109 5.59 16.77 3.89
CA VAL A 109 6.41 15.55 3.81
C VAL A 109 7.02 15.23 5.18
N ALA A 110 7.58 16.23 5.88
CA ALA A 110 8.13 16.04 7.21
C ALA A 110 7.07 15.56 8.23
N LEU A 111 5.85 16.09 8.16
CA LEU A 111 4.75 15.64 8.98
C LEU A 111 4.36 14.18 8.67
N GLN A 112 4.32 13.82 7.39
CA GLN A 112 4.06 12.44 6.98
C GLN A 112 5.15 11.50 7.49
N ASP A 113 6.41 11.87 7.37
CA ASP A 113 7.54 11.09 7.87
C ASP A 113 7.48 10.94 9.40
N ALA A 114 7.12 12.00 10.13
CA ALA A 114 6.90 11.96 11.57
C ALA A 114 5.74 11.02 11.95
N ILE A 115 4.61 11.07 11.25
CA ILE A 115 3.48 10.16 11.45
C ILE A 115 3.92 8.70 11.28
N TRP A 116 4.73 8.42 10.26
CA TRP A 116 5.23 7.06 10.04
C TRP A 116 6.35 6.68 11.02
N ALA A 117 7.09 7.65 11.54
CA ALA A 117 8.11 7.40 12.57
C ALA A 117 7.52 7.02 13.92
N TRP A 118 6.43 7.65 14.34
CA TRP A 118 5.80 7.47 15.65
C TRP A 118 4.55 6.61 15.64
N GLY A 119 3.96 6.39 14.49
CA GLY A 119 2.78 5.54 14.32
C GLY A 119 3.06 4.08 14.69
N ARG A 120 2.04 3.41 15.22
CA ARG A 120 2.12 2.02 15.67
C ARG A 120 1.40 1.10 14.71
N TYR A 121 2.15 0.15 14.14
CA TYR A 121 1.58 -0.93 13.34
C TYR A 121 0.81 -1.93 14.21
N ASP A 122 -0.20 -2.56 13.65
CA ASP A 122 -0.76 -3.79 14.18
C ASP A 122 0.14 -4.97 13.79
N VAL A 123 1.16 -5.18 14.63
CA VAL A 123 2.20 -6.20 14.41
C VAL A 123 1.61 -7.59 14.33
N GLU A 124 0.64 -7.90 15.20
CA GLU A 124 0.06 -9.24 15.29
C GLU A 124 -0.82 -9.53 14.07
N ALA A 125 -1.65 -8.55 13.64
CA ALA A 125 -2.45 -8.70 12.43
C ALA A 125 -1.55 -8.86 11.19
N MET A 126 -0.47 -8.08 11.09
CA MET A 126 0.46 -8.19 9.97
C MET A 126 1.23 -9.51 9.96
N LYS A 127 1.73 -9.96 11.11
CA LYS A 127 2.37 -11.28 11.26
C LYS A 127 1.43 -12.41 10.87
N LYS A 128 0.19 -12.35 11.34
CA LYS A 128 -0.85 -13.32 11.00
C LYS A 128 -1.05 -13.38 9.49
N PHE A 129 -1.25 -12.23 8.85
CA PHE A 129 -1.43 -12.11 7.39
C PHE A 129 -0.25 -12.73 6.62
N ILE A 130 0.99 -12.38 6.98
CA ILE A 130 2.20 -12.88 6.32
C ILE A 130 2.36 -14.38 6.54
N LYS A 131 2.15 -14.88 7.77
CA LYS A 131 2.26 -16.33 8.08
C LYS A 131 1.20 -17.15 7.36
N GLU A 132 -0.04 -16.69 7.32
CA GLU A 132 -1.13 -17.39 6.62
C GLU A 132 -0.93 -17.41 5.11
N PHE A 133 -0.35 -16.35 4.56
CA PHE A 133 0.00 -16.33 3.15
C PHE A 133 1.25 -17.17 2.88
N ASN A 134 2.25 -17.14 3.75
CA ASN A 134 3.54 -17.85 3.65
C ASN A 134 4.23 -17.61 2.30
N PRO A 135 4.74 -16.39 2.05
CA PRO A 135 5.31 -16.02 0.76
C PRO A 135 6.61 -16.78 0.47
N ASP A 136 6.79 -17.19 -0.79
CA ASP A 136 8.06 -17.69 -1.32
C ASP A 136 9.00 -16.55 -1.71
N ILE A 137 8.44 -15.38 -2.11
CA ILE A 137 9.16 -14.17 -2.53
C ILE A 137 8.41 -12.94 -2.05
N VAL A 138 9.15 -11.92 -1.61
CA VAL A 138 8.63 -10.57 -1.36
C VAL A 138 9.10 -9.65 -2.48
N TYR A 139 8.16 -9.09 -3.24
CA TYR A 139 8.43 -8.20 -4.38
C TYR A 139 8.16 -6.75 -3.99
N CYS A 140 9.17 -5.89 -4.13
CA CYS A 140 9.12 -4.49 -3.78
C CYS A 140 9.45 -3.63 -5.02
N PRO A 141 8.44 -3.09 -5.75
CA PRO A 141 8.73 -2.06 -6.75
C PRO A 141 9.34 -0.85 -6.04
N ARG A 142 10.59 -0.54 -6.36
CA ARG A 142 11.38 0.42 -5.60
C ARG A 142 10.93 1.86 -5.89
N LYS A 143 10.10 2.40 -5.02
CA LYS A 143 9.95 3.85 -4.83
C LYS A 143 10.65 4.20 -3.52
N ILE A 144 11.69 5.01 -3.58
CA ILE A 144 12.44 5.43 -2.38
C ILE A 144 11.58 6.43 -1.59
N THR A 145 10.69 5.90 -0.77
CA THR A 145 9.98 6.70 0.23
C THR A 145 10.30 6.16 1.62
N PRO A 146 10.60 7.03 2.61
CA PRO A 146 10.94 6.59 3.97
C PRO A 146 9.92 5.61 4.57
N LYS A 147 8.64 5.83 4.28
CA LYS A 147 7.54 4.95 4.74
C LYS A 147 7.63 3.52 4.19
N LEU A 148 7.95 3.35 2.89
CA LEU A 148 8.08 2.03 2.29
C LEU A 148 9.34 1.32 2.78
N ILE A 149 10.48 2.02 2.85
CA ILE A 149 11.72 1.46 3.39
C ILE A 149 11.51 0.94 4.82
N ARG A 150 10.79 1.72 5.64
CA ARG A 150 10.48 1.31 7.01
C ARG A 150 9.56 0.09 7.03
N LEU A 151 8.56 0.05 6.18
CA LEU A 151 7.64 -1.09 6.07
C LEU A 151 8.37 -2.35 5.59
N GLU A 152 9.20 -2.24 4.55
CA GLU A 152 10.02 -3.36 4.06
C GLU A 152 10.94 -3.91 5.15
N ARG A 153 11.66 -3.04 5.87
CA ARG A 153 12.51 -3.45 7.00
C ARG A 153 11.70 -4.18 8.07
N PHE A 154 10.49 -3.71 8.34
CA PHE A 154 9.62 -4.32 9.33
C PHE A 154 9.11 -5.69 8.85
N VAL A 155 8.69 -5.83 7.59
CA VAL A 155 8.26 -7.11 7.01
C VAL A 155 9.42 -8.12 6.99
N ARG A 156 10.66 -7.67 6.76
CA ARG A 156 11.86 -8.54 6.83
C ARG A 156 12.03 -9.25 8.18
N THR A 157 11.51 -8.69 9.25
CA THR A 157 11.55 -9.34 10.57
C THR A 157 10.49 -10.42 10.75
N MET A 158 9.60 -10.60 9.78
CA MET A 158 8.42 -11.48 9.88
C MET A 158 8.46 -12.67 8.91
N THR A 159 9.36 -12.66 7.93
CA THR A 159 9.50 -13.73 6.94
C THR A 159 10.95 -13.87 6.49
N ASP A 160 11.35 -15.10 6.23
CA ASP A 160 12.66 -15.47 5.66
C ASP A 160 12.66 -15.44 4.12
N ALA A 161 11.52 -15.14 3.50
CA ALA A 161 11.39 -15.06 2.04
C ALA A 161 12.36 -14.02 1.44
N PRO A 162 13.02 -14.33 0.33
CA PRO A 162 13.91 -13.39 -0.35
C PRO A 162 13.16 -12.16 -0.84
N PHE A 163 13.81 -10.99 -0.70
CA PHE A 163 13.28 -9.71 -1.19
C PHE A 163 13.86 -9.40 -2.56
N VAL A 164 12.98 -9.23 -3.52
CA VAL A 164 13.32 -8.84 -4.90
C VAL A 164 12.81 -7.42 -5.14
N ALA A 165 13.70 -6.54 -5.58
CA ALA A 165 13.35 -5.17 -5.92
C ALA A 165 13.42 -4.96 -7.43
N PHE A 166 12.44 -4.27 -7.98
CA PHE A 166 12.45 -3.77 -9.35
C PHE A 166 12.61 -2.25 -9.35
N THR A 167 13.59 -1.76 -10.10
CA THR A 167 13.82 -0.33 -10.30
C THR A 167 13.52 -0.03 -11.77
N ALA A 168 12.53 0.82 -12.03
CA ALA A 168 12.15 1.21 -13.39
C ALA A 168 13.04 2.34 -13.93
N ASP A 169 13.56 3.19 -13.03
CA ASP A 169 14.39 4.33 -13.37
C ASP A 169 15.80 4.15 -12.83
N ASP A 170 16.80 4.61 -13.60
CA ASP A 170 18.18 4.67 -13.14
C ASP A 170 18.34 5.83 -12.16
N GLU A 171 18.28 5.53 -10.86
CA GLU A 171 18.42 6.53 -9.80
C GLU A 171 19.86 6.99 -9.58
N ALA A 172 20.79 6.53 -10.42
CA ALA A 172 22.22 6.83 -10.32
C ALA A 172 22.67 7.98 -11.24
N SER A 173 21.75 8.67 -11.93
CA SER A 173 22.07 9.82 -12.80
C SER A 173 21.83 11.17 -12.11
#